data_983d7c2a5a707c01f0fe4c4335fb8e31
#
_entry.id   983d7c2a5a707c01f0fe4c4335fb8e31
#
_cell.length_a   1.000
_cell.length_b   1.000
_cell.length_c   1.000
_cell.angle_alpha   90.00
_cell.angle_beta   90.00
_cell.angle_gamma   90.00
#
_symmetry.space_group_name_H-M   'P 1'
#
loop_
_entity.id
_entity.type
_entity.pdbx_description
1 polymer ?
#
loop_
_entity_poly.entity_id
_entity_poly.type
_entity_poly.pdbx_seq_one_letter_code
_entity_poly.pdbx_strand_id
1 'polypeptide(L)'
;MPSFGTLLSLSTLALLIAVVYQNPEPLIRPITGSIAFKIIQQLFEHTHCYVTVKTNSVDLPYAECFSVANGKFKRVFLDETSYDVVKDLRKGHVLPGLWDGHGHLMQLGELMDSVNLFGAGSMDEVQKRLVQYKALRQEAGTSEQWLRGVGWDQANFEGKWPVAKDLEINDKFKDLYVMLDRVDVHCIWVSDKVLSLLPNPTPEVPGGEIPADGVLCDNAIDLVMKYYPKPSNERRTKFIREAMFELNKLGIVGIHDAGVYPAELVLYQELSKNESWTVRVNAMVECEARNTFCPDDVANISTPDGRLHVQSVKLFADGALGSWGSAMIEPYSDKSSSGSLLVDAETLTKLTHKWAKAGYQVNIHAIGDLANRLAIDAFEEALKVLCPDSTLRECQSKYRFRIEHAQIIHPDDQRRMHELGIIPSIQPTHATSDMSYAESRLGKQRIAEEAYRMRSLLRLNPVFGSDFPVEPANIFEGIYAAVTRRSPRTGLDAGGGTNGWYPSETVTLEDALDGFTINPAYAAFLEGKAGVIEAGAYADWIVLDEPIETLDMEALRKLTVKETWVGGEMVYRRTGPVPLPWIKN
;
A
#
# COMPACT_ATOMS: atom_id res chain seq x y z
N MET A 1 30.41 23.33 43.34
CA MET A 1 30.63 24.51 42.49
C MET A 1 30.91 23.98 41.08
N PRO A 2 30.07 24.23 40.09
CA PRO A 2 30.36 23.82 38.71
C PRO A 2 31.53 24.64 38.19
N SER A 3 32.40 24.04 37.41
CA SER A 3 33.63 24.62 36.86
C SER A 3 33.29 25.78 35.89
N PHE A 4 34.13 26.81 35.84
CA PHE A 4 34.00 28.01 35.01
C PHE A 4 33.81 27.71 33.50
N GLY A 5 34.22 26.54 33.04
CA GLY A 5 34.02 26.08 31.64
C GLY A 5 32.57 25.70 31.29
N THR A 6 31.77 25.23 32.25
CA THR A 6 30.36 24.88 32.04
C THR A 6 29.44 26.09 31.98
N LEU A 7 29.81 27.16 32.66
CA LEU A 7 29.06 28.44 32.63
C LEU A 7 29.29 29.23 31.32
N LEU A 8 30.50 29.11 30.71
CA LEU A 8 30.77 29.72 29.41
C LEU A 8 30.03 29.02 28.26
N SER A 9 29.82 27.72 28.34
CA SER A 9 29.10 26.96 27.32
C SER A 9 27.60 27.22 27.31
N LEU A 10 26.98 27.45 28.49
CA LEU A 10 25.57 27.82 28.61
C LEU A 10 25.26 29.23 28.17
N SER A 11 26.17 30.19 28.45
CA SER A 11 26.02 31.58 28.01
C SER A 11 26.24 31.76 26.50
N THR A 12 27.17 31.01 25.89
CA THR A 12 27.36 30.99 24.43
C THR A 12 26.19 30.34 23.72
N LEU A 13 25.60 29.30 24.29
CA LEU A 13 24.40 28.65 23.74
C LEU A 13 23.18 29.57 23.80
N ALA A 14 23.01 30.29 24.94
CA ALA A 14 21.92 31.27 25.11
C ALA A 14 22.08 32.47 24.18
N LEU A 15 23.30 32.94 23.92
CA LEU A 15 23.57 34.03 22.97
C LEU A 15 23.33 33.60 21.51
N LEU A 16 23.71 32.38 21.14
CA LEU A 16 23.42 31.80 19.83
C LEU A 16 21.90 31.66 19.59
N ILE A 17 21.16 31.23 20.62
CA ILE A 17 19.71 31.12 20.57
C ILE A 17 19.07 32.49 20.40
N ALA A 18 19.51 33.52 21.11
CA ALA A 18 18.99 34.90 21.02
C ALA A 18 19.28 35.56 19.66
N VAL A 19 20.45 35.29 19.06
CA VAL A 19 20.83 35.82 17.74
C VAL A 19 20.05 35.19 16.62
N VAL A 20 19.77 33.87 16.71
CA VAL A 20 18.94 33.15 15.73
C VAL A 20 17.47 33.61 15.79
N TYR A 21 16.97 33.99 16.96
CA TYR A 21 15.60 34.50 17.13
C TYR A 21 15.40 35.94 16.61
N GLN A 22 16.44 36.77 16.62
CA GLN A 22 16.33 38.18 16.20
C GLN A 22 16.64 38.44 14.72
N ASN A 23 17.35 37.52 14.01
CA ASN A 23 17.68 37.67 12.58
C ASN A 23 17.80 36.29 11.88
N PRO A 24 16.71 35.67 11.47
CA PRO A 24 16.73 34.28 10.99
C PRO A 24 17.36 34.05 9.59
N GLU A 25 17.33 35.02 8.70
CA GLU A 25 17.62 34.78 7.28
C GLU A 25 19.11 34.56 6.89
N PRO A 26 20.11 35.31 7.40
CA PRO A 26 21.48 35.12 6.91
C PRO A 26 22.31 34.03 7.62
N LEU A 27 21.88 33.56 8.80
CA LEU A 27 22.64 32.58 9.62
C LEU A 27 22.15 31.14 9.49
N ILE A 28 20.98 30.91 8.90
CA ILE A 28 20.33 29.62 8.84
C ILE A 28 20.98 28.68 7.79
N ARG A 29 21.48 29.19 6.66
CA ARG A 29 22.03 28.37 5.58
C ARG A 29 23.24 27.48 5.92
N PRO A 30 24.22 27.89 6.73
CA PRO A 30 25.33 27.00 7.09
C PRO A 30 25.02 26.09 8.29
N ILE A 31 23.96 26.34 9.07
CA ILE A 31 23.64 25.61 10.31
C ILE A 31 22.58 24.53 10.07
N THR A 32 21.79 24.62 8.99
CA THR A 32 20.68 23.72 8.69
C THR A 32 21.07 22.26 8.46
N GLY A 33 22.34 21.95 8.28
CA GLY A 33 22.87 20.59 8.16
C GLY A 33 23.53 20.05 9.45
N SER A 34 23.57 20.82 10.55
CA SER A 34 24.24 20.38 11.76
C SER A 34 23.31 19.56 12.67
N ILE A 35 23.85 18.50 13.27
CA ILE A 35 23.15 17.68 14.30
C ILE A 35 22.60 18.56 15.42
N ALA A 36 23.31 19.62 15.79
CA ALA A 36 22.89 20.58 16.81
C ALA A 36 21.61 21.36 16.43
N PHE A 37 21.45 21.74 15.15
CA PHE A 37 20.24 22.41 14.68
C PHE A 37 19.02 21.50 14.71
N LYS A 38 19.18 20.24 14.31
CA LYS A 38 18.11 19.22 14.40
C LYS A 38 17.69 18.96 15.84
N ILE A 39 18.64 18.82 16.78
CA ILE A 39 18.34 18.68 18.22
C ILE A 39 17.59 19.90 18.76
N ILE A 40 17.95 21.11 18.33
CA ILE A 40 17.25 22.34 18.71
C ILE A 40 15.83 22.36 18.12
N GLN A 41 15.66 22.01 16.85
CA GLN A 41 14.32 21.89 16.25
C GLN A 41 13.42 20.86 16.94
N GLN A 42 13.98 19.74 17.39
CA GLN A 42 13.23 18.72 18.12
C GLN A 42 12.79 19.16 19.52
N LEU A 43 13.54 20.05 20.16
CA LEU A 43 13.27 20.52 21.54
C LEU A 43 12.31 21.72 21.60
N PHE A 44 12.15 22.46 20.51
CA PHE A 44 11.30 23.65 20.48
C PHE A 44 10.00 23.39 19.71
N GLU A 45 8.92 23.99 20.18
CA GLU A 45 7.62 23.96 19.56
C GLU A 45 7.62 24.87 18.31
N HIS A 46 7.37 24.29 17.14
CA HIS A 46 7.23 25.03 15.89
C HIS A 46 5.76 25.15 15.52
N THR A 47 5.31 26.38 15.31
CA THR A 47 3.94 26.66 14.85
C THR A 47 3.90 26.76 13.33
N HIS A 48 2.93 26.06 12.75
CA HIS A 48 2.61 26.08 11.32
C HIS A 48 1.18 26.59 11.14
N CYS A 49 0.99 27.58 10.26
CA CYS A 49 -0.33 28.11 9.91
C CYS A 49 -0.53 28.04 8.40
N TYR A 50 -1.76 27.71 7.99
CA TYR A 50 -2.16 27.52 6.60
C TYR A 50 -3.52 28.20 6.35
N VAL A 51 -3.96 28.21 5.08
CA VAL A 51 -5.28 28.77 4.73
C VAL A 51 -6.39 27.97 5.39
N THR A 52 -6.29 26.64 5.32
CA THR A 52 -7.16 25.72 6.05
C THR A 52 -6.40 24.46 6.48
N VAL A 53 -6.79 23.89 7.59
CA VAL A 53 -6.30 22.61 8.10
C VAL A 53 -7.52 21.72 8.37
N LYS A 54 -7.78 20.73 7.52
CA LYS A 54 -8.74 19.67 7.82
C LYS A 54 -8.08 18.72 8.79
N THR A 55 -8.71 18.44 9.92
CA THR A 55 -8.04 17.74 11.03
C THR A 55 -8.44 16.27 11.15
N ASN A 56 -9.61 15.89 10.62
CA ASN A 56 -10.30 14.63 10.90
C ASN A 56 -10.64 14.44 12.40
N SER A 57 -10.57 15.52 13.20
CA SER A 57 -10.99 15.52 14.59
C SER A 57 -12.47 15.81 14.71
N VAL A 58 -13.17 15.08 15.60
CA VAL A 58 -14.59 15.33 15.88
C VAL A 58 -14.77 16.68 16.60
N ASP A 59 -13.85 17.01 17.51
CA ASP A 59 -13.97 18.21 18.36
C ASP A 59 -13.62 19.50 17.59
N LEU A 60 -12.69 19.43 16.65
CA LEU A 60 -12.23 20.57 15.84
C LEU A 60 -12.00 20.14 14.39
N PRO A 61 -13.05 19.95 13.56
CA PRO A 61 -12.90 19.43 12.19
C PRO A 61 -12.02 20.28 11.28
N TYR A 62 -11.93 21.57 11.52
CA TYR A 62 -11.08 22.51 10.80
C TYR A 62 -10.32 23.42 11.76
N ALA A 63 -9.06 23.65 11.45
CA ALA A 63 -8.17 24.59 12.13
C ALA A 63 -7.48 25.50 11.09
N GLU A 64 -6.66 26.42 11.57
CA GLU A 64 -5.77 27.24 10.74
C GLU A 64 -4.31 27.01 11.11
N CYS A 65 -4.03 26.69 12.37
CA CYS A 65 -2.69 26.53 12.91
C CYS A 65 -2.55 25.25 13.75
N PHE A 66 -1.33 24.73 13.78
CA PHE A 66 -0.91 23.72 14.73
C PHE A 66 0.56 23.91 15.10
N SER A 67 0.94 23.44 16.28
CA SER A 67 2.33 23.41 16.70
C SER A 67 2.85 21.99 16.82
N VAL A 68 4.14 21.80 16.51
CA VAL A 68 4.83 20.51 16.47
C VAL A 68 6.04 20.52 17.39
N ALA A 69 6.21 19.47 18.17
CA ALA A 69 7.44 19.17 18.91
C ALA A 69 7.60 17.68 19.09
N ASN A 70 8.84 17.18 19.01
CA ASN A 70 9.18 15.76 19.17
C ASN A 70 8.39 14.84 18.21
N GLY A 71 8.21 15.26 16.96
CA GLY A 71 7.49 14.47 15.94
C GLY A 71 5.98 14.36 16.14
N LYS A 72 5.38 15.17 17.03
CA LYS A 72 3.95 15.12 17.37
C LYS A 72 3.33 16.50 17.35
N PHE A 73 2.04 16.55 17.00
CA PHE A 73 1.24 17.75 17.22
C PHE A 73 1.12 18.04 18.73
N LYS A 74 1.30 19.28 19.13
CA LYS A 74 1.19 19.75 20.53
C LYS A 74 -0.08 20.51 20.77
N ARG A 75 -0.43 21.41 19.83
CA ARG A 75 -1.66 22.18 19.85
C ARG A 75 -2.22 22.27 18.43
N VAL A 76 -3.53 22.32 18.32
CA VAL A 76 -4.27 22.55 17.07
C VAL A 76 -5.31 23.62 17.38
N PHE A 77 -5.38 24.70 16.62
CA PHE A 77 -6.20 25.85 16.98
C PHE A 77 -6.59 26.71 15.78
N LEU A 78 -7.63 27.52 15.95
CA LEU A 78 -7.96 28.61 15.04
C LEU A 78 -7.08 29.81 15.40
N ASP A 79 -6.56 30.52 14.41
CA ASP A 79 -5.78 31.73 14.65
C ASP A 79 -6.74 32.88 14.96
N GLU A 80 -6.82 33.28 16.23
CA GLU A 80 -7.63 34.38 16.69
C GLU A 80 -7.00 35.75 16.36
N THR A 81 -5.75 35.77 15.95
CA THR A 81 -5.04 37.01 15.58
C THR A 81 -5.32 37.35 14.12
N SER A 82 -6.14 38.35 13.89
CA SER A 82 -6.49 38.87 12.56
C SER A 82 -5.30 39.59 11.86
N TYR A 83 -4.23 38.86 11.61
CA TYR A 83 -3.13 39.32 10.77
C TYR A 83 -3.22 38.69 9.38
N ASP A 84 -3.89 39.38 8.48
CA ASP A 84 -3.96 39.00 7.05
C ASP A 84 -2.56 38.80 6.43
N VAL A 85 -1.54 39.40 7.00
CA VAL A 85 -0.13 39.34 6.58
C VAL A 85 0.45 37.92 6.79
N VAL A 86 0.02 37.16 7.80
CA VAL A 86 0.53 35.78 8.06
C VAL A 86 -0.12 34.76 7.12
N LYS A 87 -1.38 34.96 6.75
CA LYS A 87 -2.10 34.13 5.79
C LYS A 87 -1.51 34.16 4.37
N ASP A 88 -0.93 35.30 3.97
CA ASP A 88 -0.27 35.47 2.68
C ASP A 88 1.10 34.76 2.59
N LEU A 89 1.75 34.48 3.72
CA LEU A 89 3.07 33.85 3.77
C LEU A 89 3.02 32.34 3.64
N ARG A 90 1.89 31.68 3.97
CA ARG A 90 1.72 30.23 3.91
C ARG A 90 0.52 29.86 3.07
N LYS A 91 0.74 29.69 1.77
CA LYS A 91 -0.29 29.25 0.81
C LYS A 91 -0.41 27.74 0.86
N GLY A 92 -1.62 27.24 1.06
CA GLY A 92 -1.94 25.84 0.96
C GLY A 92 -3.04 25.40 1.91
N HIS A 93 -3.55 24.21 1.62
CA HIS A 93 -4.63 23.54 2.33
C HIS A 93 -4.09 22.23 2.86
N VAL A 94 -4.27 21.97 4.15
CA VAL A 94 -3.68 20.82 4.85
C VAL A 94 -4.72 19.73 5.03
N LEU A 95 -4.28 18.49 4.76
CA LEU A 95 -4.95 17.27 5.18
C LEU A 95 -4.02 16.47 6.11
N PRO A 96 -4.56 15.60 6.98
CA PRO A 96 -3.76 14.58 7.63
C PRO A 96 -2.97 13.78 6.59
N GLY A 97 -1.80 13.31 6.96
CA GLY A 97 -0.99 12.47 6.08
C GLY A 97 -1.75 11.22 5.65
N LEU A 98 -1.67 10.89 4.36
CA LEU A 98 -2.43 9.79 3.76
C LEU A 98 -1.77 8.44 4.08
N TRP A 99 -2.60 7.42 4.26
CA TRP A 99 -2.18 6.04 4.49
C TRP A 99 -2.69 5.14 3.37
N ASP A 100 -1.79 4.35 2.79
CA ASP A 100 -2.19 3.25 1.92
C ASP A 100 -2.40 2.00 2.77
N GLY A 101 -3.63 1.51 2.82
CA GLY A 101 -4.02 0.41 3.71
C GLY A 101 -3.62 -0.98 3.23
N HIS A 102 -3.03 -1.10 2.04
CA HIS A 102 -2.55 -2.34 1.46
C HIS A 102 -1.61 -2.05 0.30
N GLY A 103 -0.35 -2.35 0.47
CA GLY A 103 0.67 -2.23 -0.58
C GLY A 103 1.90 -3.06 -0.26
N HIS A 104 2.90 -3.05 -1.15
CA HIS A 104 4.09 -3.89 -1.07
C HIS A 104 5.35 -3.07 -1.30
N LEU A 105 5.97 -2.59 -0.19
CA LEU A 105 7.07 -1.61 -0.24
C LEU A 105 8.29 -2.12 -1.01
N MET A 106 8.75 -3.34 -0.69
CA MET A 106 9.92 -3.94 -1.33
C MET A 106 9.68 -4.15 -2.81
N GLN A 107 8.49 -4.66 -3.16
CA GLN A 107 8.11 -4.94 -4.54
C GLN A 107 7.98 -3.66 -5.37
N LEU A 108 7.48 -2.55 -4.79
CA LEU A 108 7.45 -1.26 -5.47
C LEU A 108 8.87 -0.80 -5.86
N GLY A 109 9.82 -0.89 -4.94
CA GLY A 109 11.21 -0.52 -5.22
C GLY A 109 11.87 -1.44 -6.24
N GLU A 110 11.58 -2.73 -6.20
CA GLU A 110 12.04 -3.69 -7.20
C GLU A 110 11.43 -3.42 -8.56
N LEU A 111 10.14 -3.09 -8.62
CA LEU A 111 9.46 -2.67 -9.84
C LEU A 111 10.14 -1.45 -10.47
N MET A 112 10.47 -0.45 -9.67
CA MET A 112 11.14 0.77 -10.17
C MET A 112 12.53 0.48 -10.77
N ASP A 113 13.19 -0.58 -10.29
CA ASP A 113 14.48 -1.09 -10.84
C ASP A 113 14.29 -2.20 -11.90
N SER A 114 13.05 -2.43 -12.41
CA SER A 114 12.69 -3.46 -13.38
C SER A 114 12.07 -2.88 -14.66
N VAL A 115 11.71 -3.75 -15.63
CA VAL A 115 11.05 -3.33 -16.87
C VAL A 115 9.57 -3.06 -16.60
N ASN A 116 9.14 -1.84 -16.84
CA ASN A 116 7.72 -1.49 -16.78
C ASN A 116 7.00 -1.97 -18.04
N LEU A 117 6.13 -2.97 -17.88
CA LEU A 117 5.33 -3.57 -18.95
C LEU A 117 3.83 -3.17 -18.88
N PHE A 118 3.43 -2.38 -17.89
CA PHE A 118 2.06 -1.91 -17.78
C PHE A 118 1.62 -1.21 -19.06
N GLY A 119 0.46 -1.62 -19.60
CA GLY A 119 -0.09 -1.08 -20.82
C GLY A 119 0.66 -1.48 -22.10
N ALA A 120 1.57 -2.46 -22.06
CA ALA A 120 2.14 -3.05 -23.28
C ALA A 120 1.02 -3.75 -24.08
N GLY A 121 0.64 -3.16 -25.22
CA GLY A 121 -0.50 -3.61 -26.03
C GLY A 121 -0.17 -4.76 -26.98
N SER A 122 1.07 -5.21 -27.05
CA SER A 122 1.50 -6.29 -27.94
C SER A 122 2.83 -6.91 -27.50
N MET A 123 3.13 -8.10 -28.03
CA MET A 123 4.40 -8.77 -27.83
C MET A 123 5.58 -7.93 -28.32
N ASP A 124 5.44 -7.23 -29.45
CA ASP A 124 6.47 -6.34 -30.00
C ASP A 124 6.80 -5.20 -29.04
N GLU A 125 5.80 -4.64 -28.37
CA GLU A 125 6.03 -3.60 -27.37
C GLU A 125 6.74 -4.15 -26.12
N VAL A 126 6.40 -5.35 -25.69
CA VAL A 126 7.13 -6.05 -24.60
C VAL A 126 8.60 -6.21 -24.99
N GLN A 127 8.88 -6.79 -26.16
CA GLN A 127 10.24 -6.98 -26.66
C GLN A 127 11.03 -5.67 -26.75
N LYS A 128 10.40 -4.60 -27.26
CA LYS A 128 11.01 -3.27 -27.35
C LYS A 128 11.42 -2.73 -25.98
N ARG A 129 10.54 -2.83 -24.98
CA ARG A 129 10.84 -2.36 -23.60
C ARG A 129 11.95 -3.19 -22.96
N LEU A 130 11.94 -4.50 -23.13
CA LEU A 130 13.02 -5.38 -22.67
C LEU A 130 14.38 -5.01 -23.28
N VAL A 131 14.43 -4.76 -24.59
CA VAL A 131 15.66 -4.34 -25.29
C VAL A 131 16.18 -3.00 -24.77
N GLN A 132 15.30 -2.01 -24.57
CA GLN A 132 15.67 -0.71 -24.02
C GLN A 132 16.26 -0.85 -22.60
N TYR A 133 15.61 -1.63 -21.74
CA TYR A 133 16.07 -1.86 -20.39
C TYR A 133 17.44 -2.58 -20.37
N LYS A 134 17.59 -3.66 -21.14
CA LYS A 134 18.85 -4.42 -21.23
C LYS A 134 20.02 -3.57 -21.74
N ALA A 135 19.76 -2.60 -22.63
CA ALA A 135 20.78 -1.66 -23.09
C ALA A 135 21.33 -0.75 -21.99
N LEU A 136 20.49 -0.45 -20.98
CA LEU A 136 20.87 0.38 -19.82
C LEU A 136 21.38 -0.44 -18.62
N ARG A 137 21.07 -1.72 -18.56
CA ARG A 137 21.36 -2.64 -17.44
C ARG A 137 22.02 -3.91 -18.00
N GLN A 138 23.30 -3.81 -18.34
CA GLN A 138 24.02 -4.93 -18.98
C GLN A 138 24.13 -6.17 -18.10
N GLU A 139 24.13 -6.00 -16.78
CA GLU A 139 24.15 -7.07 -15.78
C GLU A 139 22.83 -7.85 -15.64
N ALA A 140 21.70 -7.29 -16.09
CA ALA A 140 20.39 -7.95 -16.00
C ALA A 140 20.31 -9.19 -16.91
N GLY A 141 19.80 -10.29 -16.40
CA GLY A 141 19.64 -11.56 -17.10
C GLY A 141 20.77 -12.58 -16.81
N THR A 142 21.67 -12.28 -15.88
CA THR A 142 22.67 -13.24 -15.36
C THR A 142 22.07 -14.15 -14.29
N SER A 143 22.82 -15.18 -13.86
CA SER A 143 22.42 -16.05 -12.75
C SER A 143 22.29 -15.32 -11.42
N GLU A 144 23.06 -14.26 -11.21
CA GLU A 144 23.07 -13.44 -9.99
C GLU A 144 22.03 -12.31 -10.02
N GLN A 145 21.62 -11.89 -11.21
CA GLN A 145 20.66 -10.80 -11.41
C GLN A 145 19.78 -11.06 -12.62
N TRP A 146 18.64 -11.70 -12.36
CA TRP A 146 17.67 -11.96 -13.42
C TRP A 146 17.11 -10.65 -13.99
N LEU A 147 16.77 -10.68 -15.27
CA LEU A 147 16.01 -9.59 -15.87
C LEU A 147 14.57 -9.68 -15.41
N ARG A 148 14.15 -8.68 -14.63
CA ARG A 148 12.79 -8.58 -14.07
C ARG A 148 11.97 -7.57 -14.86
N GLY A 149 10.68 -7.80 -14.91
CA GLY A 149 9.69 -6.86 -15.42
C GLY A 149 8.33 -7.18 -14.84
N VAL A 150 7.40 -6.22 -14.90
CA VAL A 150 6.05 -6.41 -14.36
C VAL A 150 5.03 -5.64 -15.20
N GLY A 151 3.82 -6.18 -15.27
CA GLY A 151 2.68 -5.50 -15.88
C GLY A 151 2.26 -6.05 -17.26
N TRP A 152 2.77 -7.23 -17.69
CA TRP A 152 2.20 -7.88 -18.86
C TRP A 152 0.80 -8.44 -18.55
N ASP A 153 -0.05 -8.51 -19.56
CA ASP A 153 -1.39 -9.08 -19.45
C ASP A 153 -1.76 -9.78 -20.76
N GLN A 154 -2.16 -11.06 -20.68
CA GLN A 154 -2.61 -11.83 -21.84
C GLN A 154 -3.85 -11.21 -22.51
N ALA A 155 -4.65 -10.44 -21.78
CA ALA A 155 -5.78 -9.72 -22.38
C ALA A 155 -5.35 -8.78 -23.51
N ASN A 156 -4.13 -8.23 -23.42
CA ASN A 156 -3.53 -7.40 -24.45
C ASN A 156 -2.91 -8.21 -25.61
N PHE A 157 -2.88 -9.54 -25.51
CA PHE A 157 -2.35 -10.47 -26.52
C PHE A 157 -3.47 -11.31 -27.13
N GLU A 158 -4.63 -10.71 -27.40
CA GLU A 158 -5.83 -11.38 -27.93
C GLU A 158 -6.31 -12.54 -27.03
N GLY A 159 -6.06 -12.48 -25.74
CA GLY A 159 -6.38 -13.52 -24.76
C GLY A 159 -5.44 -14.74 -24.78
N LYS A 160 -4.37 -14.70 -25.59
CA LYS A 160 -3.39 -15.80 -25.66
C LYS A 160 -2.34 -15.68 -24.56
N TRP A 161 -2.10 -16.77 -23.85
CA TRP A 161 -0.99 -16.86 -22.94
C TRP A 161 0.34 -16.81 -23.70
N PRO A 162 1.32 -16.00 -23.25
CA PRO A 162 2.66 -16.05 -23.82
C PRO A 162 3.36 -17.36 -23.47
N VAL A 163 4.39 -17.71 -24.21
CA VAL A 163 5.22 -18.89 -23.93
C VAL A 163 6.69 -18.49 -23.75
N ALA A 164 7.49 -19.36 -23.12
CA ALA A 164 8.91 -19.06 -22.87
C ALA A 164 9.67 -18.65 -24.13
N LYS A 165 9.39 -19.30 -25.26
CA LYS A 165 10.02 -19.00 -26.58
C LYS A 165 9.70 -17.60 -27.10
N ASP A 166 8.60 -16.99 -26.70
CA ASP A 166 8.28 -15.62 -27.11
C ASP A 166 9.30 -14.61 -26.57
N LEU A 167 9.95 -14.91 -25.44
CA LEU A 167 11.04 -14.10 -24.90
C LEU A 167 12.30 -14.18 -25.74
N GLU A 168 12.50 -15.29 -26.48
CA GLU A 168 13.70 -15.55 -27.30
C GLU A 168 13.55 -15.13 -28.76
N ILE A 169 12.42 -14.53 -29.15
CA ILE A 169 12.22 -13.99 -30.51
C ILE A 169 13.35 -13.04 -30.89
N ASN A 170 13.85 -12.26 -29.90
CA ASN A 170 15.05 -11.47 -30.07
C ASN A 170 16.26 -12.24 -29.55
N ASP A 171 17.22 -12.52 -30.41
CA ASP A 171 18.46 -13.26 -30.07
C ASP A 171 19.24 -12.69 -28.86
N LYS A 172 19.03 -11.42 -28.51
CA LYS A 172 19.65 -10.79 -27.34
C LYS A 172 19.19 -11.38 -26.01
N PHE A 173 18.05 -12.08 -25.98
CA PHE A 173 17.49 -12.67 -24.77
C PHE A 173 17.72 -14.18 -24.67
N LYS A 174 18.31 -14.80 -25.72
CA LYS A 174 18.72 -16.19 -25.64
C LYS A 174 19.66 -16.41 -24.47
N ASP A 175 19.46 -17.50 -23.77
CA ASP A 175 20.24 -17.89 -22.59
C ASP A 175 20.22 -16.89 -21.41
N LEU A 176 19.34 -15.90 -21.39
CA LEU A 176 19.17 -15.01 -20.25
C LEU A 176 18.13 -15.55 -19.27
N TYR A 177 18.37 -15.30 -17.98
CA TYR A 177 17.39 -15.49 -16.92
C TYR A 177 16.40 -14.32 -16.96
N VAL A 178 15.18 -14.56 -17.45
CA VAL A 178 14.11 -13.56 -17.53
C VAL A 178 12.92 -14.04 -16.73
N MET A 179 12.38 -13.17 -15.87
CA MET A 179 11.15 -13.41 -15.12
C MET A 179 10.30 -12.15 -15.12
N LEU A 180 9.12 -12.23 -15.71
CA LEU A 180 8.20 -11.12 -15.89
C LEU A 180 6.91 -11.40 -15.12
N ASP A 181 6.55 -10.51 -14.18
CA ASP A 181 5.32 -10.63 -13.43
C ASP A 181 4.13 -10.12 -14.25
N ARG A 182 3.02 -10.83 -14.15
CA ARG A 182 1.74 -10.38 -14.71
C ARG A 182 1.25 -9.13 -13.97
N VAL A 183 0.31 -8.41 -14.57
CA VAL A 183 -0.27 -7.17 -14.04
C VAL A 183 -0.81 -7.30 -12.63
N ASP A 184 -1.33 -8.47 -12.24
CA ASP A 184 -1.84 -8.78 -10.91
C ASP A 184 -0.85 -9.51 -9.98
N VAL A 185 0.39 -9.72 -10.43
CA VAL A 185 1.49 -10.46 -9.78
C VAL A 185 1.14 -11.89 -9.34
N HIS A 186 0.01 -12.44 -9.80
CA HIS A 186 -0.40 -13.82 -9.56
C HIS A 186 0.11 -14.83 -10.59
N CYS A 187 0.76 -14.36 -11.66
CA CYS A 187 1.46 -15.21 -12.63
C CYS A 187 2.81 -14.63 -12.99
N ILE A 188 3.78 -15.49 -13.24
CA ILE A 188 5.07 -15.13 -13.83
C ILE A 188 5.22 -15.77 -15.21
N TRP A 189 5.89 -15.05 -16.11
CA TRP A 189 6.30 -15.53 -17.42
C TRP A 189 7.82 -15.57 -17.47
N VAL A 190 8.38 -16.76 -17.69
CA VAL A 190 9.82 -17.02 -17.57
C VAL A 190 10.43 -17.52 -18.87
N SER A 191 11.74 -17.29 -19.05
CA SER A 191 12.50 -17.77 -20.22
C SER A 191 12.81 -19.29 -20.13
N ASP A 192 13.15 -19.89 -21.27
CA ASP A 192 13.63 -21.28 -21.34
C ASP A 192 14.82 -21.52 -20.40
N LYS A 193 15.68 -20.51 -20.23
CA LYS A 193 16.79 -20.58 -19.29
C LYS A 193 16.33 -20.79 -17.85
N VAL A 194 15.28 -20.09 -17.41
CA VAL A 194 14.68 -20.27 -16.08
C VAL A 194 13.97 -21.61 -16.00
N LEU A 195 13.20 -22.01 -17.03
CA LEU A 195 12.55 -23.32 -17.06
C LEU A 195 13.54 -24.47 -16.93
N SER A 196 14.74 -24.33 -17.49
CA SER A 196 15.79 -25.37 -17.39
C SER A 196 16.27 -25.65 -15.95
N LEU A 197 15.93 -24.80 -14.99
CA LEU A 197 16.21 -25.01 -13.56
C LEU A 197 15.18 -25.92 -12.90
N LEU A 198 13.99 -26.06 -13.50
CA LEU A 198 12.88 -26.84 -12.93
C LEU A 198 13.03 -28.33 -13.24
N PRO A 199 12.43 -29.21 -12.41
CA PRO A 199 12.29 -30.61 -12.76
C PRO A 199 11.56 -30.80 -14.08
N ASN A 200 11.93 -31.80 -14.87
CA ASN A 200 11.24 -32.15 -16.10
C ASN A 200 10.71 -33.62 -16.01
N PRO A 201 9.37 -33.85 -16.04
CA PRO A 201 8.30 -32.85 -16.19
C PRO A 201 8.15 -31.93 -14.97
N THR A 202 7.66 -30.70 -15.20
CA THR A 202 7.32 -29.77 -14.11
C THR A 202 6.21 -30.40 -13.25
N PRO A 203 6.38 -30.50 -11.92
CA PRO A 203 5.41 -31.13 -11.05
C PRO A 203 4.13 -30.29 -10.94
N GLU A 204 2.99 -30.96 -10.79
CA GLU A 204 1.75 -30.30 -10.38
C GLU A 204 1.88 -29.80 -8.93
N VAL A 205 1.37 -28.58 -8.68
CA VAL A 205 1.40 -27.95 -7.36
C VAL A 205 -0.05 -27.67 -6.93
N PRO A 206 -0.50 -28.16 -5.78
CA PRO A 206 -1.83 -27.83 -5.26
C PRO A 206 -2.00 -26.30 -5.12
N GLY A 207 -3.10 -25.77 -5.66
CA GLY A 207 -3.34 -24.33 -5.70
C GLY A 207 -2.47 -23.55 -6.70
N GLY A 208 -1.75 -24.24 -7.59
CA GLY A 208 -0.96 -23.62 -8.66
C GLY A 208 -1.48 -24.03 -10.04
N GLU A 209 -1.34 -23.15 -11.03
CA GLU A 209 -1.67 -23.42 -12.43
C GLU A 209 -0.46 -23.15 -13.35
N ILE A 210 -0.37 -23.91 -14.44
CA ILE A 210 0.62 -23.71 -15.52
C ILE A 210 -0.15 -23.60 -16.84
N PRO A 211 -0.72 -22.43 -17.15
CA PRO A 211 -1.61 -22.26 -18.29
C PRO A 211 -0.91 -22.34 -19.64
N ALA A 212 0.39 -22.13 -19.68
CA ALA A 212 1.22 -22.22 -20.88
C ALA A 212 2.68 -22.56 -20.52
N ASP A 213 3.45 -23.05 -21.49
CA ASP A 213 4.88 -23.30 -21.33
C ASP A 213 5.64 -22.02 -20.99
N GLY A 214 6.21 -21.96 -19.79
CA GLY A 214 6.86 -20.75 -19.26
C GLY A 214 5.96 -19.80 -18.48
N VAL A 215 4.66 -20.12 -18.29
CA VAL A 215 3.78 -19.33 -17.41
C VAL A 215 3.38 -20.16 -16.19
N LEU A 216 3.70 -19.65 -15.01
CA LEU A 216 3.39 -20.29 -13.73
C LEU A 216 2.56 -19.31 -12.89
N CYS A 217 1.46 -19.78 -12.30
CA CYS A 217 0.53 -18.96 -11.53
C CYS A 217 0.35 -19.50 -10.10
N ASP A 218 0.07 -18.57 -9.18
CA ASP A 218 -0.23 -18.83 -7.77
C ASP A 218 0.86 -19.72 -7.11
N ASN A 219 0.51 -20.82 -6.45
CA ASN A 219 1.50 -21.68 -5.78
C ASN A 219 2.56 -22.29 -6.75
N ALA A 220 2.30 -22.34 -8.06
CA ALA A 220 3.30 -22.81 -9.02
C ALA A 220 4.48 -21.85 -9.17
N ILE A 221 4.33 -20.57 -8.83
CA ILE A 221 5.40 -19.57 -8.79
C ILE A 221 6.54 -20.03 -7.87
N ASP A 222 6.24 -20.68 -6.76
CA ASP A 222 7.22 -21.15 -5.78
C ASP A 222 8.24 -22.15 -6.38
N LEU A 223 7.88 -22.83 -7.47
CA LEU A 223 8.83 -23.70 -8.19
C LEU A 223 10.01 -22.90 -8.74
N VAL A 224 9.77 -21.67 -9.22
CA VAL A 224 10.77 -20.77 -9.78
C VAL A 224 11.47 -19.97 -8.68
N MET A 225 10.72 -19.49 -7.70
CA MET A 225 11.26 -18.62 -6.63
C MET A 225 12.36 -19.28 -5.80
N LYS A 226 12.41 -20.62 -5.74
CA LYS A 226 13.52 -21.38 -5.12
C LYS A 226 14.88 -21.09 -5.75
N TYR A 227 14.89 -20.71 -7.03
CA TYR A 227 16.11 -20.45 -7.81
C TYR A 227 16.36 -18.98 -8.03
N TYR A 228 15.37 -18.12 -7.70
CA TYR A 228 15.51 -16.69 -7.86
C TYR A 228 16.62 -16.14 -6.93
N PRO A 229 17.63 -15.44 -7.46
CA PRO A 229 18.70 -14.88 -6.64
C PRO A 229 18.15 -13.71 -5.81
N LYS A 230 18.16 -13.86 -4.49
CA LYS A 230 17.74 -12.80 -3.58
C LYS A 230 18.62 -11.55 -3.76
N PRO A 231 18.07 -10.36 -4.00
CA PRO A 231 18.86 -9.12 -4.10
C PRO A 231 19.69 -8.89 -2.83
N SER A 232 20.90 -8.33 -2.98
CA SER A 232 21.74 -7.97 -1.83
C SER A 232 21.03 -6.96 -0.91
N ASN A 233 21.44 -6.90 0.36
CA ASN A 233 20.92 -5.91 1.31
C ASN A 233 21.10 -4.47 0.82
N GLU A 234 22.18 -4.19 0.10
CA GLU A 234 22.43 -2.89 -0.50
C GLU A 234 21.38 -2.55 -1.57
N ARG A 235 21.07 -3.49 -2.48
CA ARG A 235 20.00 -3.30 -3.48
C ARG A 235 18.64 -3.17 -2.81
N ARG A 236 18.30 -4.02 -1.84
CA ARG A 236 17.04 -3.94 -1.09
C ARG A 236 16.92 -2.61 -0.35
N THR A 237 18.00 -2.10 0.24
CA THR A 237 18.04 -0.77 0.86
C THR A 237 17.75 0.33 -0.15
N LYS A 238 18.31 0.23 -1.37
CA LYS A 238 18.01 1.17 -2.46
C LYS A 238 16.53 1.10 -2.84
N PHE A 239 15.98 -0.09 -3.03
CA PHE A 239 14.55 -0.30 -3.35
C PHE A 239 13.63 0.38 -2.33
N ILE A 240 13.86 0.15 -1.04
CA ILE A 240 13.07 0.74 0.05
C ILE A 240 13.14 2.28 -0.02
N ARG A 241 14.32 2.86 -0.17
CA ARG A 241 14.49 4.32 -0.20
C ARG A 241 13.81 4.97 -1.40
N GLU A 242 13.96 4.37 -2.57
CA GLU A 242 13.34 4.88 -3.81
C GLU A 242 11.82 4.75 -3.74
N ALA A 243 11.30 3.62 -3.24
CA ALA A 243 9.86 3.43 -3.02
C ALA A 243 9.31 4.46 -2.02
N MET A 244 9.94 4.65 -0.85
CA MET A 244 9.49 5.64 0.13
C MET A 244 9.49 7.06 -0.44
N PHE A 245 10.48 7.43 -1.25
CA PHE A 245 10.52 8.73 -1.90
C PHE A 245 9.33 8.93 -2.86
N GLU A 246 9.01 7.92 -3.69
CA GLU A 246 7.84 8.00 -4.59
C GLU A 246 6.52 8.02 -3.81
N LEU A 247 6.40 7.27 -2.71
CA LEU A 247 5.23 7.32 -1.83
C LEU A 247 5.06 8.72 -1.21
N ASN A 248 6.14 9.32 -0.69
CA ASN A 248 6.09 10.67 -0.15
C ASN A 248 5.71 11.71 -1.20
N LYS A 249 6.16 11.58 -2.44
CA LYS A 249 5.77 12.43 -3.57
C LYS A 249 4.26 12.39 -3.86
N LEU A 250 3.61 11.28 -3.54
CA LEU A 250 2.17 11.07 -3.66
C LEU A 250 1.39 11.44 -2.38
N GLY A 251 2.07 11.94 -1.34
CA GLY A 251 1.43 12.33 -0.08
C GLY A 251 1.24 11.18 0.92
N ILE A 252 1.79 10.02 0.63
CA ILE A 252 1.69 8.85 1.50
C ILE A 252 2.72 8.98 2.62
N VAL A 253 2.24 8.98 3.85
CA VAL A 253 3.03 9.05 5.07
C VAL A 253 3.07 7.72 5.82
N GLY A 254 2.13 6.82 5.52
CA GLY A 254 2.01 5.52 6.13
C GLY A 254 1.47 4.46 5.18
N ILE A 255 1.87 3.21 5.41
CA ILE A 255 1.43 2.06 4.63
C ILE A 255 1.16 0.84 5.53
N HIS A 256 0.24 -0.01 5.09
CA HIS A 256 0.19 -1.39 5.54
C HIS A 256 0.90 -2.25 4.50
N ASP A 257 2.08 -2.76 4.85
CA ASP A 257 2.94 -3.56 3.95
C ASP A 257 2.51 -5.02 4.01
N ALA A 258 1.83 -5.48 2.96
CA ALA A 258 1.03 -6.69 2.95
C ALA A 258 1.79 -7.93 2.47
N GLY A 259 2.76 -8.37 3.23
CA GLY A 259 3.54 -9.57 2.93
C GLY A 259 5.04 -9.34 3.08
N VAL A 260 5.49 -9.04 4.32
CA VAL A 260 6.90 -8.80 4.61
C VAL A 260 7.54 -10.08 5.14
N TYR A 261 8.57 -10.57 4.48
CA TYR A 261 9.30 -11.75 4.93
C TYR A 261 10.18 -11.47 6.16
N PRO A 262 10.43 -12.46 7.04
CA PRO A 262 11.28 -12.28 8.22
C PRO A 262 12.66 -11.70 7.90
N ALA A 263 13.28 -12.11 6.80
CA ALA A 263 14.57 -11.57 6.36
C ALA A 263 14.51 -10.08 5.96
N GLU A 264 13.37 -9.58 5.53
CA GLU A 264 13.14 -8.16 5.23
C GLU A 264 12.89 -7.36 6.50
N LEU A 265 12.20 -7.95 7.49
CA LEU A 265 11.99 -7.30 8.77
C LEU A 265 13.29 -6.94 9.47
N VAL A 266 14.32 -7.78 9.38
CA VAL A 266 15.65 -7.46 9.93
C VAL A 266 16.20 -6.18 9.29
N LEU A 267 16.04 -6.04 7.97
CA LEU A 267 16.46 -4.84 7.25
C LEU A 267 15.60 -3.62 7.61
N TYR A 268 14.28 -3.80 7.74
CA TYR A 268 13.35 -2.74 8.16
C TYR A 268 13.70 -2.21 9.57
N GLN A 269 13.99 -3.10 10.52
CA GLN A 269 14.42 -2.73 11.87
C GLN A 269 15.72 -1.92 11.90
N GLU A 270 16.65 -2.21 11.01
CA GLU A 270 17.90 -1.46 10.87
C GLU A 270 17.64 -0.09 10.23
N LEU A 271 16.93 -0.07 9.11
CA LEU A 271 16.69 1.14 8.34
C LEU A 271 15.74 2.13 9.02
N SER A 272 14.75 1.63 9.79
CA SER A 272 13.78 2.49 10.50
C SER A 272 14.41 3.39 11.57
N LYS A 273 15.66 3.13 11.96
CA LYS A 273 16.44 3.97 12.86
C LYS A 273 17.10 5.15 12.14
N ASN A 274 17.07 5.17 10.81
CA ASN A 274 17.75 6.16 9.99
C ASN A 274 16.77 7.24 9.48
N GLU A 275 17.27 8.45 9.27
CA GLU A 275 16.49 9.58 8.71
C GLU A 275 15.94 9.30 7.31
N SER A 276 16.55 8.37 6.57
CA SER A 276 16.08 7.96 5.23
C SER A 276 14.80 7.11 5.26
N TRP A 277 14.33 6.68 6.44
CA TRP A 277 13.06 5.99 6.62
C TRP A 277 11.94 7.02 6.80
N THR A 278 11.26 7.35 5.73
CA THR A 278 10.35 8.51 5.64
C THR A 278 8.88 8.15 5.57
N VAL A 279 8.53 6.87 5.66
CA VAL A 279 7.14 6.38 5.67
C VAL A 279 6.92 5.53 6.92
N ARG A 280 5.77 5.62 7.55
CA ARG A 280 5.38 4.71 8.64
C ARG A 280 4.92 3.38 8.05
N VAL A 281 5.47 2.29 8.53
CA VAL A 281 5.16 0.95 8.03
C VAL A 281 4.49 0.14 9.12
N ASN A 282 3.27 -0.33 8.85
CA ASN A 282 2.62 -1.41 9.59
C ASN A 282 2.79 -2.69 8.79
N ALA A 283 3.78 -3.51 9.17
CA ALA A 283 4.14 -4.71 8.43
C ALA A 283 3.24 -5.89 8.81
N MET A 284 2.68 -6.54 7.80
CA MET A 284 2.01 -7.84 7.89
C MET A 284 3.01 -8.92 7.49
N VAL A 285 3.39 -9.78 8.43
CA VAL A 285 4.43 -10.77 8.17
C VAL A 285 3.88 -11.94 7.38
N GLU A 286 4.60 -12.33 6.35
CA GLU A 286 4.44 -13.59 5.63
C GLU A 286 5.62 -14.50 5.95
N CYS A 287 5.38 -15.77 6.32
CA CYS A 287 6.45 -16.74 6.48
C CYS A 287 7.12 -17.06 5.12
N GLU A 288 8.39 -17.43 5.12
CA GLU A 288 9.12 -17.83 3.89
C GLU A 288 8.39 -18.95 3.12
N ALA A 289 7.76 -19.87 3.82
CA ALA A 289 6.80 -20.81 3.23
C ALA A 289 5.38 -20.26 3.45
N ARG A 290 4.70 -19.95 2.35
CA ARG A 290 3.35 -19.37 2.39
C ARG A 290 2.40 -20.21 3.24
N ASN A 291 1.49 -19.56 3.95
CA ASN A 291 0.49 -20.23 4.79
C ASN A 291 1.10 -21.20 5.81
N THR A 292 2.13 -20.77 6.54
CA THR A 292 2.75 -21.53 7.62
C THR A 292 2.76 -20.74 8.94
N PHE A 293 3.29 -21.33 9.99
CA PHE A 293 3.40 -20.73 11.32
C PHE A 293 4.87 -20.67 11.74
N CYS A 294 5.46 -19.46 11.73
CA CYS A 294 6.88 -19.21 12.00
C CYS A 294 7.08 -18.18 13.14
N PRO A 295 6.53 -18.41 14.35
CA PRO A 295 6.55 -17.43 15.42
C PRO A 295 7.96 -17.10 15.93
N ASP A 296 8.91 -18.01 15.77
CA ASP A 296 10.29 -17.82 16.22
C ASP A 296 11.08 -16.88 15.30
N ASP A 297 10.61 -16.69 14.06
CA ASP A 297 11.24 -15.82 13.06
C ASP A 297 10.67 -14.39 13.09
N VAL A 298 9.65 -14.15 13.91
CA VAL A 298 8.88 -12.89 13.93
C VAL A 298 8.89 -12.29 15.32
N ALA A 299 9.25 -11.02 15.42
CA ALA A 299 9.12 -10.26 16.66
C ALA A 299 7.99 -9.23 16.56
N ASN A 300 7.18 -9.09 17.61
CA ASN A 300 6.27 -7.96 17.72
C ASN A 300 7.08 -6.70 17.99
N ILE A 301 6.96 -5.70 17.10
CA ILE A 301 7.77 -4.49 17.11
C ILE A 301 6.85 -3.27 17.08
N SER A 302 7.18 -2.29 17.93
CA SER A 302 6.60 -0.95 17.85
C SER A 302 7.71 0.05 18.20
N THR A 303 8.21 0.78 17.21
CA THR A 303 9.23 1.80 17.44
C THR A 303 8.63 3.00 18.20
N PRO A 304 9.40 3.65 19.10
CA PRO A 304 8.89 4.76 19.90
C PRO A 304 8.37 5.96 19.11
N ASP A 305 8.93 6.17 17.92
CA ASP A 305 8.54 7.21 16.96
C ASP A 305 7.42 6.78 16.01
N GLY A 306 6.97 5.52 16.11
CA GLY A 306 5.89 4.97 15.29
C GLY A 306 6.27 4.75 13.82
N ARG A 307 7.55 4.65 13.49
CA ARG A 307 8.00 4.46 12.10
C ARG A 307 7.88 3.01 11.62
N LEU A 308 7.92 2.04 12.53
CA LEU A 308 7.75 0.62 12.21
C LEU A 308 6.89 -0.05 13.28
N HIS A 309 5.83 -0.71 12.82
CA HIS A 309 4.99 -1.60 13.61
C HIS A 309 4.96 -2.98 12.97
N VAL A 310 5.13 -4.03 13.76
CA VAL A 310 5.04 -5.42 13.34
C VAL A 310 4.19 -6.15 14.37
N GLN A 311 2.91 -6.28 14.10
CA GLN A 311 1.95 -6.92 15.00
C GLN A 311 0.85 -7.68 14.25
N SER A 312 1.07 -7.91 12.96
CA SER A 312 0.10 -8.59 12.12
C SER A 312 0.78 -9.56 11.15
N VAL A 313 0.00 -10.51 10.65
CA VAL A 313 0.44 -11.53 9.70
C VAL A 313 -0.46 -11.57 8.49
N LYS A 314 0.08 -11.96 7.34
CA LYS A 314 -0.61 -12.16 6.07
C LYS A 314 -0.75 -13.65 5.78
N LEU A 315 -1.98 -14.09 5.51
CA LEU A 315 -2.32 -15.41 5.00
C LEU A 315 -3.05 -15.27 3.67
N PHE A 316 -3.11 -16.32 2.87
CA PHE A 316 -3.70 -16.33 1.54
C PHE A 316 -4.69 -17.48 1.41
N ALA A 317 -5.96 -17.16 1.15
CA ALA A 317 -6.98 -18.20 0.92
C ALA A 317 -7.05 -18.61 -0.55
N ASP A 318 -6.91 -17.66 -1.49
CA ASP A 318 -7.05 -17.90 -2.93
C ASP A 318 -6.17 -16.98 -3.78
N GLY A 319 -6.31 -17.09 -5.11
CA GLY A 319 -5.64 -16.25 -6.10
C GLY A 319 -6.52 -15.15 -6.68
N ALA A 320 -6.10 -14.55 -7.81
CA ALA A 320 -6.73 -13.36 -8.41
C ALA A 320 -7.91 -13.70 -9.34
N LEU A 321 -8.86 -12.73 -9.48
CA LEU A 321 -10.00 -12.82 -10.39
C LEU A 321 -9.58 -12.87 -11.86
N GLY A 322 -8.60 -12.05 -12.26
CA GLY A 322 -8.16 -11.89 -13.64
C GLY A 322 -7.60 -13.17 -14.26
N SER A 323 -6.94 -14.00 -13.46
CA SER A 323 -6.35 -15.29 -13.86
C SER A 323 -7.27 -16.51 -13.61
N TRP A 324 -8.52 -16.32 -13.15
CA TRP A 324 -9.45 -17.35 -12.68
C TRP A 324 -8.94 -18.15 -11.47
N GLY A 325 -8.04 -17.56 -10.68
CA GLY A 325 -7.46 -18.16 -9.47
C GLY A 325 -8.34 -18.01 -8.24
N SER A 326 -9.25 -17.02 -8.21
CA SER A 326 -10.12 -16.78 -7.05
C SER A 326 -11.09 -17.93 -6.82
N ALA A 327 -11.17 -18.40 -5.57
CA ALA A 327 -12.00 -19.56 -5.21
C ALA A 327 -13.47 -19.16 -5.07
N MET A 328 -14.29 -19.72 -5.95
CA MET A 328 -15.71 -19.39 -6.10
C MET A 328 -16.60 -20.53 -5.61
N ILE A 329 -17.77 -20.19 -5.04
CA ILE A 329 -18.83 -21.15 -4.68
C ILE A 329 -19.41 -21.79 -5.96
N GLU A 330 -19.80 -20.93 -6.90
CA GLU A 330 -20.29 -21.33 -8.20
C GLU A 330 -19.22 -21.10 -9.28
N PRO A 331 -19.16 -21.91 -10.35
CA PRO A 331 -18.18 -21.73 -11.41
C PRO A 331 -18.19 -20.31 -12.01
N TYR A 332 -17.07 -19.90 -12.58
CA TYR A 332 -17.01 -18.70 -13.40
C TYR A 332 -18.02 -18.74 -14.54
N SER A 333 -18.54 -17.58 -14.95
CA SER A 333 -19.53 -17.52 -16.03
C SER A 333 -18.92 -17.79 -17.40
N ASP A 334 -17.62 -17.54 -17.55
CA ASP A 334 -16.88 -17.67 -18.82
C ASP A 334 -15.89 -18.86 -18.82
N LYS A 335 -15.79 -19.64 -17.74
CA LYS A 335 -14.91 -20.80 -17.64
C LYS A 335 -15.54 -21.86 -16.72
N SER A 336 -15.51 -23.12 -17.12
CA SER A 336 -15.98 -24.24 -16.29
C SER A 336 -14.97 -24.58 -15.18
N SER A 337 -14.68 -23.63 -14.31
CA SER A 337 -13.79 -23.73 -13.15
C SER A 337 -14.36 -22.87 -12.04
N SER A 338 -14.10 -23.22 -10.80
CA SER A 338 -14.41 -22.41 -9.61
C SER A 338 -13.14 -21.82 -8.97
N GLY A 339 -12.05 -21.73 -9.72
CA GLY A 339 -10.77 -21.29 -9.17
C GLY A 339 -10.13 -22.30 -8.21
N SER A 340 -9.23 -21.85 -7.38
CA SER A 340 -8.45 -22.71 -6.48
C SER A 340 -8.22 -22.08 -5.13
N LEU A 341 -8.31 -22.86 -4.07
CA LEU A 341 -7.80 -22.49 -2.75
C LEU A 341 -6.29 -22.70 -2.70
N LEU A 342 -5.56 -21.77 -2.12
CA LEU A 342 -4.11 -21.86 -1.86
C LEU A 342 -3.82 -22.64 -0.57
N VAL A 343 -4.82 -22.80 0.29
CA VAL A 343 -4.78 -23.55 1.55
C VAL A 343 -6.15 -24.15 1.83
N ASP A 344 -6.21 -25.35 2.40
CA ASP A 344 -7.47 -25.95 2.80
C ASP A 344 -8.08 -25.24 4.03
N ALA A 345 -9.41 -25.35 4.19
CA ALA A 345 -10.16 -24.66 5.23
C ALA A 345 -9.71 -25.02 6.66
N GLU A 346 -9.37 -26.28 6.90
CA GLU A 346 -8.93 -26.76 8.23
C GLU A 346 -7.57 -26.13 8.60
N THR A 347 -6.65 -26.10 7.64
CA THR A 347 -5.32 -25.50 7.80
C THR A 347 -5.44 -23.98 7.99
N LEU A 348 -6.27 -23.29 7.22
CA LEU A 348 -6.50 -21.85 7.36
C LEU A 348 -7.03 -21.51 8.77
N THR A 349 -8.03 -22.26 9.26
CA THR A 349 -8.59 -22.10 10.60
C THR A 349 -7.53 -22.33 11.70
N LYS A 350 -6.73 -23.40 11.56
CA LYS A 350 -5.64 -23.71 12.52
C LYS A 350 -4.58 -22.60 12.55
N LEU A 351 -4.19 -22.07 11.39
CA LEU A 351 -3.21 -21.00 11.29
C LEU A 351 -3.74 -19.71 11.89
N THR A 352 -4.99 -19.33 11.59
CA THR A 352 -5.66 -18.17 12.17
C THR A 352 -5.64 -18.24 13.69
N HIS A 353 -6.05 -19.38 14.26
CA HIS A 353 -6.04 -19.57 15.70
C HIS A 353 -4.63 -19.49 16.30
N LYS A 354 -3.63 -20.15 15.69
CA LYS A 354 -2.24 -20.15 16.18
C LYS A 354 -1.65 -18.74 16.20
N TRP A 355 -1.79 -17.99 15.11
CA TRP A 355 -1.28 -16.64 15.00
C TRP A 355 -1.97 -15.67 15.96
N ALA A 356 -3.30 -15.74 16.07
CA ALA A 356 -4.05 -14.92 17.00
C ALA A 356 -3.69 -15.23 18.46
N LYS A 357 -3.50 -16.52 18.81
CA LYS A 357 -3.05 -16.94 20.14
C LYS A 357 -1.62 -16.47 20.44
N ALA A 358 -0.77 -16.34 19.43
CA ALA A 358 0.57 -15.78 19.56
C ALA A 358 0.56 -14.23 19.68
N GLY A 359 -0.61 -13.58 19.65
CA GLY A 359 -0.77 -12.14 19.86
C GLY A 359 -0.69 -11.31 18.58
N TYR A 360 -0.85 -11.92 17.40
CA TYR A 360 -0.84 -11.23 16.12
C TYR A 360 -2.26 -11.02 15.58
N GLN A 361 -2.50 -9.87 14.97
CA GLN A 361 -3.64 -9.64 14.10
C GLN A 361 -3.49 -10.52 12.85
N VAL A 362 -4.56 -11.18 12.43
CA VAL A 362 -4.54 -12.02 11.23
C VAL A 362 -5.26 -11.31 10.09
N ASN A 363 -4.57 -11.16 8.97
CA ASN A 363 -5.08 -10.60 7.72
C ASN A 363 -5.08 -11.70 6.66
N ILE A 364 -6.25 -11.99 6.09
CA ILE A 364 -6.41 -13.07 5.11
C ILE A 364 -6.76 -12.47 3.75
N HIS A 365 -5.92 -12.73 2.74
CA HIS A 365 -6.26 -12.47 1.35
C HIS A 365 -7.42 -13.37 0.94
N ALA A 366 -8.54 -12.77 0.53
CA ALA A 366 -9.68 -13.49 0.00
C ALA A 366 -10.41 -12.65 -1.05
N ILE A 367 -10.36 -13.10 -2.30
CA ILE A 367 -11.00 -12.44 -3.45
C ILE A 367 -12.32 -13.12 -3.78
N GLY A 368 -12.34 -14.45 -3.99
CA GLY A 368 -13.54 -15.20 -4.31
C GLY A 368 -14.51 -15.35 -3.13
N ASP A 369 -15.78 -15.57 -3.43
CA ASP A 369 -16.84 -15.70 -2.43
C ASP A 369 -16.68 -16.94 -1.53
N LEU A 370 -16.13 -18.04 -2.06
CA LEU A 370 -15.76 -19.21 -1.24
C LEU A 370 -14.58 -18.86 -0.31
N ALA A 371 -13.55 -18.20 -0.80
CA ALA A 371 -12.41 -17.80 0.00
C ALA A 371 -12.80 -16.83 1.13
N ASN A 372 -13.66 -15.84 0.84
CA ASN A 372 -14.21 -14.94 1.84
C ASN A 372 -15.00 -15.69 2.91
N ARG A 373 -15.84 -16.66 2.51
CA ARG A 373 -16.58 -17.52 3.46
C ARG A 373 -15.65 -18.26 4.40
N LEU A 374 -14.62 -18.92 3.87
CA LEU A 374 -13.65 -19.65 4.67
C LEU A 374 -12.81 -18.77 5.59
N ALA A 375 -12.48 -17.55 5.16
CA ALA A 375 -11.81 -16.58 6.01
C ALA A 375 -12.71 -16.14 7.19
N ILE A 376 -13.99 -15.88 6.93
CA ILE A 376 -14.98 -15.53 7.97
C ILE A 376 -15.17 -16.71 8.93
N ASP A 377 -15.28 -17.96 8.43
CA ASP A 377 -15.37 -19.16 9.25
C ASP A 377 -14.15 -19.29 10.17
N ALA A 378 -12.95 -19.12 9.63
CA ALA A 378 -11.71 -19.19 10.38
C ALA A 378 -11.64 -18.12 11.49
N PHE A 379 -12.06 -16.90 11.20
CA PHE A 379 -12.12 -15.82 12.19
C PHE A 379 -13.17 -16.10 13.28
N GLU A 380 -14.36 -16.52 12.90
CA GLU A 380 -15.43 -16.84 13.85
C GLU A 380 -15.01 -17.95 14.82
N GLU A 381 -14.42 -19.03 14.32
CA GLU A 381 -13.91 -20.12 15.16
C GLU A 381 -12.75 -19.65 16.06
N ALA A 382 -11.83 -18.84 15.55
CA ALA A 382 -10.76 -18.29 16.38
C ALA A 382 -11.31 -17.39 17.51
N LEU A 383 -12.27 -16.50 17.20
CA LEU A 383 -12.88 -15.60 18.19
C LEU A 383 -13.63 -16.36 19.29
N LYS A 384 -14.34 -17.45 18.97
CA LYS A 384 -15.02 -18.31 19.96
C LYS A 384 -14.05 -18.89 20.98
N VAL A 385 -12.86 -19.28 20.52
CA VAL A 385 -11.83 -19.89 21.39
C VAL A 385 -11.04 -18.84 22.17
N LEU A 386 -10.74 -17.69 21.56
CA LEU A 386 -9.91 -16.64 22.15
C LEU A 386 -10.64 -15.85 23.24
N CYS A 387 -11.95 -15.67 23.13
CA CYS A 387 -12.75 -14.88 24.06
C CYS A 387 -14.06 -15.62 24.46
N PRO A 388 -13.97 -16.72 25.20
CA PRO A 388 -15.15 -17.55 25.52
C PRO A 388 -16.20 -16.81 26.36
N ASP A 389 -15.80 -15.75 27.08
CA ASP A 389 -16.67 -14.99 28.00
C ASP A 389 -17.13 -13.65 27.42
N SER A 390 -16.87 -13.36 26.13
CA SER A 390 -17.23 -12.12 25.46
C SER A 390 -18.09 -12.38 24.21
N THR A 391 -18.79 -11.37 23.71
CA THR A 391 -19.40 -11.45 22.38
C THR A 391 -18.30 -11.53 21.32
N LEU A 392 -18.60 -12.19 20.18
CA LEU A 392 -17.62 -12.29 19.09
C LEU A 392 -17.23 -10.90 18.55
N ARG A 393 -18.17 -9.96 18.54
CA ARG A 393 -17.93 -8.57 18.11
C ARG A 393 -16.98 -7.83 19.07
N GLU A 394 -17.12 -7.98 20.37
CA GLU A 394 -16.19 -7.42 21.36
C GLU A 394 -14.81 -8.05 21.24
N CYS A 395 -14.75 -9.37 21.04
CA CYS A 395 -13.51 -10.06 20.78
C CYS A 395 -12.84 -9.55 19.49
N GLN A 396 -13.61 -9.42 18.41
CA GLN A 396 -13.13 -8.89 17.13
C GLN A 396 -12.57 -7.46 17.25
N SER A 397 -13.20 -6.57 18.02
CA SER A 397 -12.69 -5.21 18.26
C SER A 397 -11.30 -5.19 18.93
N LYS A 398 -10.94 -6.27 19.62
CA LYS A 398 -9.65 -6.47 20.28
C LYS A 398 -8.58 -7.04 19.34
N TYR A 399 -8.97 -7.99 18.48
CA TYR A 399 -8.05 -8.65 17.54
C TYR A 399 -7.99 -7.97 16.19
N ARG A 400 -9.05 -7.30 15.77
CA ARG A 400 -9.17 -6.53 14.50
C ARG A 400 -8.80 -7.35 13.27
N PHE A 401 -9.26 -8.59 13.21
CA PHE A 401 -9.07 -9.45 12.03
C PHE A 401 -9.58 -8.78 10.76
N ARG A 402 -8.84 -8.96 9.66
CA ARG A 402 -9.10 -8.30 8.39
C ARG A 402 -9.18 -9.30 7.25
N ILE A 403 -10.05 -9.00 6.30
CA ILE A 403 -10.03 -9.64 4.98
C ILE A 403 -9.41 -8.65 4.00
N GLU A 404 -8.27 -9.05 3.45
CA GLU A 404 -7.60 -8.30 2.39
C GLU A 404 -8.30 -8.57 1.06
N HIS A 405 -8.50 -7.53 0.29
CA HIS A 405 -9.33 -7.41 -0.91
C HIS A 405 -10.85 -7.41 -0.61
N ALA A 406 -11.39 -8.35 0.15
CA ALA A 406 -12.83 -8.44 0.46
C ALA A 406 -13.68 -8.16 -0.80
N GLN A 407 -13.32 -8.83 -1.93
CA GLN A 407 -13.66 -8.35 -3.27
C GLN A 407 -15.00 -8.91 -3.77
N ILE A 408 -15.25 -10.21 -3.56
CA ILE A 408 -16.50 -10.88 -3.94
C ILE A 408 -17.03 -11.59 -2.70
N ILE A 409 -18.14 -11.13 -2.15
CA ILE A 409 -18.64 -11.60 -0.86
C ILE A 409 -20.12 -11.93 -0.99
N HIS A 410 -20.46 -13.21 -0.82
CA HIS A 410 -21.84 -13.67 -0.85
C HIS A 410 -22.70 -12.85 0.14
N PRO A 411 -23.98 -12.51 -0.16
CA PRO A 411 -24.81 -11.66 0.69
C PRO A 411 -24.95 -12.16 2.14
N ASP A 412 -25.00 -13.49 2.36
CA ASP A 412 -25.02 -14.06 3.70
C ASP A 412 -23.72 -13.78 4.47
N ASP A 413 -22.59 -13.81 3.80
CA ASP A 413 -21.27 -13.56 4.38
C ASP A 413 -21.04 -12.05 4.60
N GLN A 414 -21.59 -11.17 3.74
CA GLN A 414 -21.63 -9.72 4.04
C GLN A 414 -22.37 -9.45 5.36
N ARG A 415 -23.50 -10.13 5.61
CA ARG A 415 -24.25 -10.00 6.87
C ARG A 415 -23.41 -10.47 8.06
N ARG A 416 -22.73 -11.64 7.95
CA ARG A 416 -21.83 -12.16 9.00
C ARG A 416 -20.68 -11.22 9.29
N MET A 417 -20.07 -10.62 8.27
CA MET A 417 -19.03 -9.60 8.46
C MET A 417 -19.53 -8.42 9.30
N HIS A 418 -20.77 -7.93 9.03
CA HIS A 418 -21.38 -6.87 9.83
C HIS A 418 -21.66 -7.33 11.26
N GLU A 419 -22.13 -8.54 11.49
CA GLU A 419 -22.41 -9.09 12.82
C GLU A 419 -21.13 -9.24 13.64
N LEU A 420 -20.09 -9.75 13.03
CA LEU A 420 -18.78 -9.97 13.68
C LEU A 420 -17.97 -8.68 13.80
N GLY A 421 -18.12 -7.72 12.89
CA GLY A 421 -17.30 -6.50 12.82
C GLY A 421 -15.92 -6.74 12.16
N ILE A 422 -15.83 -7.71 11.23
CA ILE A 422 -14.59 -7.99 10.48
C ILE A 422 -14.26 -6.79 9.59
N ILE A 423 -13.00 -6.36 9.60
CA ILE A 423 -12.53 -5.20 8.85
C ILE A 423 -12.29 -5.58 7.38
N PRO A 424 -12.98 -4.98 6.41
CA PRO A 424 -12.66 -5.15 5.00
C PRO A 424 -11.50 -4.22 4.60
N SER A 425 -10.52 -4.74 3.90
CA SER A 425 -9.45 -3.97 3.26
C SER A 425 -9.70 -4.00 1.75
N ILE A 426 -10.01 -2.84 1.17
CA ILE A 426 -10.56 -2.73 -0.18
C ILE A 426 -9.65 -1.87 -1.04
N GLN A 427 -9.48 -2.25 -2.31
CA GLN A 427 -8.77 -1.47 -3.31
C GLN A 427 -9.77 -0.86 -4.29
N PRO A 428 -10.12 0.43 -4.15
CA PRO A 428 -11.12 1.06 -5.01
C PRO A 428 -10.75 1.03 -6.50
N THR A 429 -9.46 1.08 -6.82
CA THR A 429 -8.95 1.01 -8.20
C THR A 429 -9.17 -0.37 -8.82
N HIS A 430 -9.12 -1.47 -8.06
CA HIS A 430 -9.42 -2.81 -8.57
C HIS A 430 -10.82 -2.87 -9.19
N ALA A 431 -11.83 -2.26 -8.56
CA ALA A 431 -13.17 -2.20 -9.13
C ALA A 431 -13.21 -1.54 -10.51
N THR A 432 -12.36 -0.54 -10.75
CA THR A 432 -12.35 0.23 -12.00
C THR A 432 -11.36 -0.31 -13.04
N SER A 433 -10.38 -1.08 -12.63
CA SER A 433 -9.49 -1.83 -13.53
C SER A 433 -10.16 -3.12 -14.02
N ASP A 434 -10.79 -3.85 -13.10
CA ASP A 434 -11.46 -5.12 -13.38
C ASP A 434 -12.79 -4.97 -14.15
N MET A 435 -13.41 -3.79 -14.16
CA MET A 435 -14.70 -3.54 -14.82
C MET A 435 -14.74 -3.92 -16.30
N SER A 436 -13.58 -4.06 -16.94
CA SER A 436 -13.47 -4.46 -18.35
C SER A 436 -13.76 -5.96 -18.56
N TYR A 437 -13.58 -6.81 -17.55
CA TYR A 437 -13.75 -8.25 -17.65
C TYR A 437 -14.55 -8.88 -16.50
N ALA A 438 -14.69 -8.21 -15.36
CA ALA A 438 -15.30 -8.80 -14.17
C ALA A 438 -16.74 -9.29 -14.41
N GLU A 439 -17.53 -8.57 -15.22
CA GLU A 439 -18.90 -9.00 -15.56
C GLU A 439 -18.91 -10.28 -16.41
N SER A 440 -17.93 -10.50 -17.28
CA SER A 440 -17.81 -11.76 -18.01
C SER A 440 -17.41 -12.91 -17.11
N ARG A 441 -16.54 -12.68 -16.10
CA ARG A 441 -16.12 -13.67 -15.10
C ARG A 441 -17.25 -14.12 -14.19
N LEU A 442 -18.03 -13.15 -13.68
CA LEU A 442 -18.97 -13.37 -12.58
C LEU A 442 -20.44 -13.40 -13.02
N GLY A 443 -20.76 -12.79 -14.16
CA GLY A 443 -22.14 -12.50 -14.55
C GLY A 443 -22.74 -11.32 -13.78
N LYS A 444 -23.80 -10.74 -14.32
CA LYS A 444 -24.40 -9.49 -13.83
C LYS A 444 -24.89 -9.57 -12.38
N GLN A 445 -25.44 -10.73 -11.97
CA GLN A 445 -26.01 -10.88 -10.64
C GLN A 445 -24.91 -10.81 -9.57
N ARG A 446 -23.86 -11.62 -9.70
CA ARG A 446 -22.75 -11.62 -8.71
C ARG A 446 -22.04 -10.26 -8.66
N ILE A 447 -21.88 -9.57 -9.80
CA ILE A 447 -21.36 -8.20 -9.77
C ILE A 447 -22.27 -7.27 -8.97
N ALA A 448 -23.57 -7.34 -9.17
CA ALA A 448 -24.51 -6.43 -8.52
C ALA A 448 -24.69 -6.69 -7.01
N GLU A 449 -24.57 -7.94 -6.58
CA GLU A 449 -24.94 -8.37 -5.22
C GLU A 449 -23.72 -8.72 -4.34
N GLU A 450 -22.59 -9.09 -4.94
CA GLU A 450 -21.44 -9.68 -4.22
C GLU A 450 -20.14 -8.92 -4.41
N ALA A 451 -19.89 -8.33 -5.59
CA ALA A 451 -18.56 -7.83 -5.93
C ALA A 451 -18.38 -6.33 -5.65
N TYR A 452 -17.18 -5.97 -5.18
CA TYR A 452 -16.72 -4.59 -4.98
C TYR A 452 -17.68 -3.74 -4.12
N ARG A 453 -18.10 -4.27 -2.97
CA ARG A 453 -19.16 -3.76 -2.10
C ARG A 453 -18.70 -2.63 -1.18
N MET A 454 -18.07 -1.57 -1.71
CA MET A 454 -17.50 -0.49 -0.90
C MET A 454 -18.51 0.22 0.00
N ARG A 455 -19.63 0.70 -0.58
CA ARG A 455 -20.66 1.40 0.17
C ARG A 455 -21.41 0.47 1.13
N SER A 456 -21.70 -0.74 0.70
CA SER A 456 -22.38 -1.74 1.51
C SER A 456 -21.61 -2.10 2.77
N LEU A 457 -20.28 -2.01 2.74
CA LEU A 457 -19.38 -2.34 3.86
C LEU A 457 -18.93 -1.12 4.68
N LEU A 458 -19.39 0.10 4.38
CA LEU A 458 -18.93 1.34 5.06
C LEU A 458 -19.05 1.29 6.59
N ARG A 459 -20.09 0.63 7.13
CA ARG A 459 -20.27 0.51 8.59
C ARG A 459 -19.19 -0.32 9.30
N LEU A 460 -18.34 -0.99 8.55
CA LEU A 460 -17.21 -1.76 9.05
C LEU A 460 -15.91 -0.95 9.04
N ASN A 461 -15.97 0.35 8.71
CA ASN A 461 -14.84 1.25 8.56
C ASN A 461 -13.77 0.64 7.63
N PRO A 462 -14.09 0.44 6.33
CA PRO A 462 -13.20 -0.22 5.39
C PRO A 462 -11.88 0.53 5.29
N VAL A 463 -10.80 -0.23 5.28
CA VAL A 463 -9.46 0.27 5.01
C VAL A 463 -9.28 0.33 3.49
N PHE A 464 -8.92 1.49 2.96
CA PHE A 464 -8.62 1.61 1.53
C PHE A 464 -7.12 1.58 1.28
N GLY A 465 -6.73 0.92 0.20
CA GLY A 465 -5.36 0.79 -0.29
C GLY A 465 -5.33 0.71 -1.81
N SER A 466 -4.14 0.74 -2.38
CA SER A 466 -3.95 0.61 -3.82
C SER A 466 -3.48 -0.79 -4.23
N ASP A 467 -2.91 -1.54 -3.30
CA ASP A 467 -2.22 -2.80 -3.59
C ASP A 467 -1.00 -2.58 -4.52
N PHE A 468 -0.33 -1.42 -4.36
CA PHE A 468 0.85 -1.14 -5.17
C PHE A 468 1.92 -2.25 -5.01
N PRO A 469 2.57 -2.72 -6.07
CA PRO A 469 2.62 -2.17 -7.43
C PRO A 469 1.58 -2.74 -8.40
N VAL A 470 0.59 -3.49 -7.96
CA VAL A 470 -0.51 -4.00 -8.81
C VAL A 470 -1.26 -2.84 -9.44
N GLU A 471 -1.61 -1.85 -8.64
CA GLU A 471 -2.13 -0.56 -9.10
C GLU A 471 -1.14 0.57 -8.76
N PRO A 472 -1.25 1.73 -9.41
CA PRO A 472 -0.45 2.89 -9.03
C PRO A 472 -0.67 3.28 -7.56
N ALA A 473 0.41 3.57 -6.83
CA ALA A 473 0.37 4.02 -5.43
C ALA A 473 -0.22 5.43 -5.26
N ASN A 474 -1.15 5.85 -6.12
CA ASN A 474 -1.75 7.17 -6.10
C ASN A 474 -3.10 7.16 -5.39
N ILE A 475 -3.12 7.56 -4.12
CA ILE A 475 -4.33 7.59 -3.29
C ILE A 475 -5.43 8.46 -3.92
N PHE A 476 -5.11 9.56 -4.62
CA PHE A 476 -6.13 10.38 -5.28
C PHE A 476 -6.82 9.65 -6.42
N GLU A 477 -6.14 8.73 -7.10
CA GLU A 477 -6.77 7.81 -8.06
C GLU A 477 -7.70 6.82 -7.35
N GLY A 478 -7.29 6.31 -6.17
CA GLY A 478 -8.12 5.47 -5.31
C GLY A 478 -9.38 6.21 -4.83
N ILE A 479 -9.24 7.46 -4.34
CA ILE A 479 -10.36 8.32 -3.95
C ILE A 479 -11.29 8.55 -5.15
N TYR A 480 -10.74 8.89 -6.32
CA TYR A 480 -11.52 9.08 -7.54
C TYR A 480 -12.32 7.82 -7.91
N ALA A 481 -11.68 6.66 -7.89
CA ALA A 481 -12.34 5.38 -8.16
C ALA A 481 -13.46 5.09 -7.16
N ALA A 482 -13.24 5.35 -5.88
CA ALA A 482 -14.23 5.15 -4.82
C ALA A 482 -15.48 6.04 -4.98
N VAL A 483 -15.29 7.32 -5.30
CA VAL A 483 -16.40 8.29 -5.39
C VAL A 483 -17.10 8.28 -6.74
N THR A 484 -16.47 7.78 -7.81
CA THR A 484 -17.03 7.84 -9.16
C THR A 484 -17.31 6.49 -9.80
N ARG A 485 -16.62 5.43 -9.38
CA ARG A 485 -16.63 4.11 -10.05
C ARG A 485 -16.25 4.22 -11.53
N ARG A 486 -15.30 5.11 -11.84
CA ARG A 486 -14.74 5.34 -13.18
C ARG A 486 -13.23 5.13 -13.15
N SER A 487 -12.66 4.72 -14.26
CA SER A 487 -11.20 4.58 -14.39
C SER A 487 -10.50 5.91 -14.14
N PRO A 488 -9.57 6.00 -13.19
CA PRO A 488 -8.79 7.23 -12.98
C PRO A 488 -7.98 7.62 -14.21
N ARG A 489 -7.58 6.65 -15.04
CA ARG A 489 -6.78 6.87 -16.24
C ARG A 489 -7.59 7.56 -17.35
N THR A 490 -8.84 7.09 -17.58
CA THR A 490 -9.66 7.58 -18.70
C THR A 490 -10.75 8.55 -18.27
N GLY A 491 -11.19 8.52 -17.01
CA GLY A 491 -12.37 9.23 -16.53
C GLY A 491 -13.70 8.57 -16.91
N LEU A 492 -13.67 7.37 -17.50
CA LEU A 492 -14.83 6.68 -18.06
C LEU A 492 -15.15 5.40 -17.28
N ASP A 493 -16.39 4.95 -17.36
CA ASP A 493 -16.85 3.65 -16.89
C ASP A 493 -16.66 2.56 -17.97
N ALA A 494 -17.04 1.32 -17.67
CA ALA A 494 -16.92 0.18 -18.59
C ALA A 494 -17.68 0.34 -19.91
N GLY A 495 -18.75 1.15 -19.92
CA GLY A 495 -19.55 1.46 -21.11
C GLY A 495 -19.02 2.64 -21.92
N GLY A 496 -17.92 3.28 -21.48
CA GLY A 496 -17.39 4.50 -22.09
C GLY A 496 -18.16 5.77 -21.70
N GLY A 497 -19.01 5.68 -20.67
CA GLY A 497 -19.79 6.79 -20.10
C GLY A 497 -19.15 7.38 -18.84
N THR A 498 -19.87 8.29 -18.21
CA THR A 498 -19.45 8.99 -16.98
C THR A 498 -20.38 8.73 -15.79
N ASN A 499 -21.30 7.77 -15.90
CA ASN A 499 -22.25 7.45 -14.85
C ASN A 499 -21.62 6.58 -13.73
N GLY A 500 -20.48 5.95 -14.00
CA GLY A 500 -19.82 5.02 -13.11
C GLY A 500 -20.33 3.58 -13.26
N TRP A 501 -19.42 2.63 -13.08
CA TRP A 501 -19.71 1.20 -13.12
C TRP A 501 -20.33 0.75 -11.80
N TYR A 502 -21.59 0.29 -11.81
CA TYR A 502 -22.38 -0.01 -10.62
C TYR A 502 -22.35 1.13 -9.57
N PRO A 503 -22.87 2.31 -9.90
CA PRO A 503 -22.70 3.53 -9.09
C PRO A 503 -23.42 3.49 -7.73
N SER A 504 -24.25 2.48 -7.46
CA SER A 504 -24.83 2.24 -6.14
C SER A 504 -23.79 1.99 -5.05
N GLU A 505 -22.60 1.56 -5.42
CA GLU A 505 -21.48 1.28 -4.52
C GLU A 505 -20.45 2.44 -4.47
N THR A 506 -20.76 3.61 -4.99
CA THR A 506 -19.94 4.82 -4.76
C THR A 506 -20.06 5.26 -3.30
N VAL A 507 -18.97 5.83 -2.79
CA VAL A 507 -18.91 6.42 -1.45
C VAL A 507 -18.76 7.94 -1.54
N THR A 508 -18.94 8.66 -0.44
CA THR A 508 -18.69 10.10 -0.39
C THR A 508 -17.18 10.40 -0.38
N LEU A 509 -16.80 11.65 -0.69
CA LEU A 509 -15.39 12.08 -0.57
C LEU A 509 -14.89 11.93 0.87
N GLU A 510 -15.71 12.22 1.86
CA GLU A 510 -15.39 12.06 3.28
C GLU A 510 -15.14 10.60 3.64
N ASP A 511 -16.05 9.68 3.27
CA ASP A 511 -15.83 8.24 3.47
C ASP A 511 -14.56 7.73 2.80
N ALA A 512 -14.24 8.25 1.60
CA ALA A 512 -13.02 7.87 0.90
C ALA A 512 -11.77 8.40 1.60
N LEU A 513 -11.78 9.64 2.10
CA LEU A 513 -10.69 10.20 2.90
C LEU A 513 -10.50 9.42 4.20
N ASP A 514 -11.57 9.06 4.89
CA ASP A 514 -11.51 8.21 6.09
C ASP A 514 -10.88 6.87 5.79
N GLY A 515 -11.23 6.26 4.65
CA GLY A 515 -10.64 5.02 4.16
C GLY A 515 -9.13 5.07 3.95
N PHE A 516 -8.57 6.25 3.67
CA PHE A 516 -7.14 6.48 3.48
C PHE A 516 -6.47 7.27 4.63
N THR A 517 -7.14 7.45 5.78
CA THR A 517 -6.58 8.16 6.93
C THR A 517 -6.90 7.46 8.25
N ILE A 518 -8.09 7.66 8.82
CA ILE A 518 -8.45 7.17 10.16
C ILE A 518 -8.72 5.66 10.19
N ASN A 519 -9.29 5.08 9.13
CA ASN A 519 -9.59 3.66 9.09
C ASN A 519 -8.32 2.79 9.03
N PRO A 520 -7.29 3.09 8.20
CA PRO A 520 -5.98 2.42 8.29
C PRO A 520 -5.34 2.58 9.67
N ALA A 521 -5.42 3.77 10.28
CA ALA A 521 -4.90 3.98 11.63
C ALA A 521 -5.61 3.09 12.66
N TYR A 522 -6.93 3.00 12.61
CA TYR A 522 -7.69 2.09 13.46
C TYR A 522 -7.28 0.63 13.25
N ALA A 523 -7.19 0.19 11.99
CA ALA A 523 -6.82 -1.19 11.67
C ALA A 523 -5.39 -1.56 12.12
N ALA A 524 -4.49 -0.57 12.25
CA ALA A 524 -3.12 -0.73 12.74
C ALA A 524 -2.98 -0.48 14.26
N PHE A 525 -4.06 -0.33 15.03
CA PHE A 525 -4.04 0.03 16.46
C PHE A 525 -3.35 1.39 16.74
N LEU A 526 -3.48 2.33 15.81
CA LEU A 526 -2.91 3.68 15.86
C LEU A 526 -3.99 4.78 15.88
N GLU A 527 -5.23 4.45 16.25
CA GLU A 527 -6.29 5.43 16.40
C GLU A 527 -5.91 6.55 17.39
N GLY A 528 -6.23 7.79 17.03
CA GLY A 528 -5.81 8.99 17.78
C GLY A 528 -4.30 9.29 17.70
N LYS A 529 -3.50 8.45 17.01
CA LYS A 529 -2.07 8.66 16.80
C LYS A 529 -1.72 8.94 15.35
N ALA A 530 -2.47 8.40 14.40
CA ALA A 530 -2.27 8.57 12.97
C ALA A 530 -3.59 8.90 12.27
N GLY A 531 -3.54 9.47 11.07
CA GLY A 531 -4.71 9.82 10.27
C GLY A 531 -5.50 11.03 10.76
N VAL A 532 -5.04 11.71 11.82
CA VAL A 532 -5.68 12.88 12.44
C VAL A 532 -4.65 13.96 12.74
N ILE A 533 -5.10 15.23 12.78
CA ILE A 533 -4.30 16.35 13.26
C ILE A 533 -4.87 16.77 14.62
N GLU A 534 -4.38 16.12 15.67
CA GLU A 534 -4.78 16.34 17.07
C GLU A 534 -3.57 16.38 18.00
N ALA A 535 -3.72 17.03 19.14
CA ALA A 535 -2.66 17.07 20.14
C ALA A 535 -2.28 15.64 20.60
N GLY A 536 -0.99 15.28 20.49
CA GLY A 536 -0.46 13.97 20.81
C GLY A 536 -0.31 13.01 19.64
N ALA A 537 -1.01 13.25 18.52
CA ALA A 537 -0.85 12.47 17.28
C ALA A 537 0.50 12.74 16.61
N TYR A 538 0.94 11.82 15.76
CA TYR A 538 2.12 11.98 14.93
C TYR A 538 1.95 13.19 14.00
N ALA A 539 2.96 14.03 13.93
CA ALA A 539 2.93 15.24 13.11
C ALA A 539 3.16 14.90 11.62
N ASP A 540 2.15 14.25 11.02
CA ASP A 540 2.13 13.83 9.63
C ASP A 540 1.03 14.58 8.90
N TRP A 541 1.39 15.32 7.84
CA TRP A 541 0.41 16.05 7.03
C TRP A 541 0.88 16.23 5.60
N ILE A 542 -0.08 16.53 4.74
CA ILE A 542 0.18 16.95 3.36
C ILE A 542 -0.36 18.36 3.12
N VAL A 543 0.22 19.04 2.16
CA VAL A 543 -0.22 20.36 1.72
C VAL A 543 -0.66 20.27 0.26
N LEU A 544 -1.84 20.78 -0.03
CA LEU A 544 -2.42 20.92 -1.37
C LEU A 544 -2.45 22.40 -1.79
N ASP A 545 -2.57 22.68 -3.07
CA ASP A 545 -2.72 24.05 -3.58
C ASP A 545 -4.14 24.58 -3.36
N GLU A 546 -5.15 23.71 -3.42
CA GLU A 546 -6.57 24.03 -3.26
C GLU A 546 -7.23 23.04 -2.29
N PRO A 547 -8.34 23.40 -1.61
CA PRO A 547 -9.06 22.49 -0.73
C PRO A 547 -9.68 21.37 -1.56
N ILE A 548 -9.48 20.12 -1.13
CA ILE A 548 -9.92 18.95 -1.88
C ILE A 548 -11.45 18.91 -2.07
N GLU A 549 -12.19 19.47 -1.13
CA GLU A 549 -13.66 19.54 -1.14
C GLU A 549 -14.23 20.45 -2.24
N THR A 550 -13.40 21.36 -2.79
CA THR A 550 -13.82 22.30 -3.83
C THR A 550 -13.48 21.85 -5.24
N LEU A 551 -12.73 20.73 -5.35
CA LEU A 551 -12.29 20.21 -6.63
C LEU A 551 -13.44 19.49 -7.35
N ASP A 552 -13.52 19.66 -8.66
CA ASP A 552 -14.35 18.78 -9.47
C ASP A 552 -13.72 17.38 -9.60
N MET A 553 -14.51 16.41 -10.02
CA MET A 553 -14.06 15.02 -10.10
C MET A 553 -12.88 14.83 -11.08
N GLU A 554 -12.78 15.65 -12.13
CA GLU A 554 -11.69 15.55 -13.11
C GLU A 554 -10.38 16.14 -12.58
N ALA A 555 -10.47 17.17 -11.73
CA ALA A 555 -9.32 17.74 -11.02
C ALA A 555 -8.82 16.77 -9.94
N LEU A 556 -9.74 16.06 -9.26
CA LEU A 556 -9.40 15.11 -8.19
C LEU A 556 -8.45 14.00 -8.68
N ARG A 557 -8.73 13.37 -9.83
CA ARG A 557 -7.87 12.30 -10.37
C ARG A 557 -6.50 12.77 -10.87
N LYS A 558 -6.30 14.09 -10.98
CA LYS A 558 -5.04 14.72 -11.41
C LYS A 558 -4.34 15.46 -10.29
N LEU A 559 -4.88 15.35 -9.07
CA LEU A 559 -4.37 16.08 -7.91
C LEU A 559 -2.94 15.66 -7.60
N THR A 560 -2.11 16.63 -7.26
CA THR A 560 -0.73 16.40 -6.85
C THR A 560 -0.44 17.15 -5.56
N VAL A 561 0.37 16.52 -4.71
CA VAL A 561 0.76 17.09 -3.42
C VAL A 561 1.80 18.19 -3.62
N LYS A 562 1.70 19.25 -2.85
CA LYS A 562 2.69 20.33 -2.78
C LYS A 562 3.81 20.00 -1.81
N GLU A 563 3.46 19.53 -0.61
CA GLU A 563 4.40 19.16 0.43
C GLU A 563 3.89 17.92 1.19
N THR A 564 4.83 17.07 1.61
CA THR A 564 4.56 15.94 2.52
C THR A 564 5.48 16.03 3.71
N TRP A 565 4.90 15.87 4.91
CA TRP A 565 5.58 15.98 6.19
C TRP A 565 5.35 14.73 7.02
N VAL A 566 6.39 14.18 7.62
CA VAL A 566 6.35 12.98 8.47
C VAL A 566 7.12 13.26 9.76
N GLY A 567 6.44 13.12 10.90
CA GLY A 567 7.04 13.42 12.20
C GLY A 567 7.48 14.89 12.35
N GLY A 568 6.81 15.82 11.64
CA GLY A 568 7.18 17.24 11.63
C GLY A 568 8.37 17.58 10.74
N GLU A 569 8.91 16.62 9.99
CA GLU A 569 9.98 16.81 9.01
C GLU A 569 9.41 16.80 7.60
N MET A 570 9.80 17.78 6.77
CA MET A 570 9.39 17.82 5.37
C MET A 570 10.19 16.80 4.56
N VAL A 571 9.49 15.74 4.11
CA VAL A 571 10.09 14.62 3.34
C VAL A 571 9.96 14.82 1.83
N TYR A 572 9.02 15.65 1.40
CA TYR A 572 8.84 15.99 -0.03
C TYR A 572 8.32 17.42 -0.19
N ARG A 573 8.83 18.10 -1.21
CA ARG A 573 8.30 19.38 -1.74
C ARG A 573 8.34 19.34 -3.26
N ARG A 574 7.21 19.61 -3.91
CA ARG A 574 7.14 19.78 -5.35
C ARG A 574 7.95 20.98 -5.80
N THR A 575 8.93 20.78 -6.68
CA THR A 575 9.74 21.83 -7.32
C THR A 575 9.26 22.00 -8.76
N GLY A 576 8.74 23.17 -9.09
CA GLY A 576 8.23 23.49 -10.44
C GLY A 576 6.70 23.54 -10.55
N PRO A 577 6.18 23.88 -11.74
CA PRO A 577 4.74 23.88 -11.98
C PRO A 577 4.16 22.46 -11.84
N VAL A 578 2.85 22.38 -11.57
CA VAL A 578 2.12 21.11 -11.50
C VAL A 578 2.50 20.26 -12.73
N PRO A 579 3.02 19.05 -12.55
CA PRO A 579 3.29 18.18 -13.69
C PRO A 579 1.99 17.94 -14.45
N LEU A 580 1.97 18.25 -15.73
CA LEU A 580 0.88 17.81 -16.57
C LEU A 580 0.84 16.28 -16.51
N PRO A 581 -0.34 15.65 -16.37
CA PRO A 581 -0.44 14.21 -16.22
C PRO A 581 0.27 13.52 -17.38
N TRP A 582 0.87 12.38 -17.10
CA TRP A 582 1.62 11.52 -18.02
C TRP A 582 0.79 11.15 -19.25
N ILE A 583 0.61 12.10 -20.19
CA ILE A 583 0.24 11.81 -21.57
C ILE A 583 1.58 11.53 -22.26
N LYS A 584 2.02 10.30 -22.23
CA LYS A 584 2.94 9.82 -23.27
C LYS A 584 2.07 9.30 -24.41
N ASN A 585 2.15 10.04 -25.55
CA ASN A 585 1.72 9.59 -26.86
C ASN A 585 2.25 8.20 -27.18
#